data_f4feaa427f6b303e9e027936dbcdfcc0
#
_entry.id   f4feaa427f6b303e9e027936dbcdfcc0
#
_cell.length_a   1.000
_cell.length_b   1.000
_cell.length_c   1.000
_cell.angle_alpha   90.00
_cell.angle_beta   90.00
_cell.angle_gamma   90.00
#
_symmetry.space_group_name_H-M   'P 1'
#
loop_
_entity.id
_entity.type
_entity.pdbx_description
1 polymer ?
#
loop_
_entity_poly.entity_id
_entity_poly.type
_entity_poly.pdbx_seq_one_letter_code
_entity_poly.pdbx_strand_id
1 'polypeptide(L)'
;VEESIKKEEIQPISIEKNKFTILIAEDNESNYKLFASILKGEYQLIHAWDGQEAVEMFKQYNPQIILMDINMPVMDGYEATKEIRKYSAKVPIIAITAFAYASDEQRVMESGFDGYMPKPINARLLKAQLTEIMQKRIILL
;
A
#
# COMPACT_ATOMS: atom_id res chain seq x y z
N VAL A 1 27.59 -5.42 -13.27
CA VAL A 1 27.01 -5.69 -13.25
C VAL A 1 26.66 -6.03 -12.87
N GLU A 2 26.56 -5.77 -13.02
CA GLU A 2 25.88 -6.01 -12.83
C GLU A 2 25.41 -6.11 -12.32
N GLU A 3 25.34 -5.85 -12.23
CA GLU A 3 24.63 -5.87 -11.80
C GLU A 3 24.08 -5.79 -11.32
N SER A 4 24.11 -5.47 -11.24
CA SER A 4 23.27 -5.38 -10.86
C SER A 4 22.81 -5.41 -10.27
N ILE A 5 22.81 -5.19 -10.19
CA ILE A 5 22.03 -5.22 -9.69
C ILE A 5 22.00 -5.25 -8.88
N LYS A 6 22.13 -5.10 -8.73
CA LYS A 6 21.76 -5.12 -8.05
C LYS A 6 21.88 -4.74 -7.21
N LYS A 7 22.00 -4.50 -6.97
CA LYS A 7 21.72 -4.17 -6.32
C LYS A 7 21.57 -3.61 -6.02
N GLU A 8 21.36 -3.55 -6.30
CA GLU A 8 20.74 -3.12 -6.26
C GLU A 8 20.29 -2.99 -5.87
N GLU A 9 20.35 -3.25 -6.37
CA GLU A 9 19.60 -3.22 -5.96
C GLU A 9 19.31 -3.15 -4.98
N ILE A 10 19.70 -3.75 -4.86
CA ILE A 10 19.29 -3.18 -3.75
C ILE A 10 19.71 -1.91 -3.52
N GLN A 11 19.79 -1.56 -4.40
CA GLN A 11 19.85 -0.21 -4.45
C GLN A 11 18.80 0.33 -3.62
N PRO A 12 19.09 1.16 -2.68
CA PRO A 12 18.06 1.84 -1.96
C PRO A 12 17.19 2.53 -2.96
N ILE A 13 15.91 2.39 -2.74
CA ILE A 13 14.98 3.05 -3.60
C ILE A 13 15.21 4.52 -3.48
N SER A 14 15.52 5.16 -4.59
CA SER A 14 15.70 6.59 -4.62
C SER A 14 14.33 7.25 -4.58
N ILE A 15 14.01 7.94 -3.51
CA ILE A 15 12.71 8.59 -3.38
C ILE A 15 12.77 9.91 -4.14
N GLU A 16 11.97 10.02 -5.17
CA GLU A 16 11.90 11.23 -5.94
C GLU A 16 11.07 12.27 -5.19
N LYS A 17 11.58 13.50 -5.14
CA LYS A 17 10.97 14.54 -4.32
C LYS A 17 9.54 14.87 -4.72
N ASN A 18 9.23 14.73 -6.01
CA ASN A 18 7.93 15.15 -6.53
C ASN A 18 6.94 14.00 -6.65
N LYS A 19 7.29 12.82 -6.14
CA LYS A 19 6.42 11.66 -6.22
C LYS A 19 6.08 11.15 -4.85
N PHE A 20 4.80 10.83 -4.66
CA PHE A 20 4.39 10.12 -3.46
C PHE A 20 4.86 8.68 -3.56
N THR A 21 5.22 8.13 -2.42
CA THR A 21 5.63 6.73 -2.31
C THR A 21 4.45 5.92 -1.80
N ILE A 22 4.11 4.88 -2.52
CA ILE A 22 3.02 3.97 -2.14
C ILE A 22 3.62 2.61 -1.83
N LEU A 23 3.33 2.12 -0.63
CA LEU A 23 3.67 0.75 -0.26
C LEU A 23 2.50 -0.13 -0.63
N ILE A 24 2.75 -1.15 -1.44
CA ILE A 24 1.70 -2.09 -1.86
C ILE A 24 2.03 -3.44 -1.27
N ALA A 25 1.18 -3.90 -0.34
CA ALA A 25 1.32 -5.21 0.28
C ALA A 25 0.40 -6.18 -0.45
N GLU A 26 0.98 -7.08 -1.21
CA GLU A 26 0.24 -7.99 -2.06
C GLU A 26 1.09 -9.24 -2.28
N ASP A 27 0.56 -10.42 -1.92
CA ASP A 27 1.30 -11.66 -2.00
C ASP A 27 1.27 -12.32 -3.38
N ASN A 28 0.44 -11.81 -4.28
CA ASN A 28 0.31 -12.38 -5.63
C ASN A 28 0.99 -11.46 -6.63
N GLU A 29 1.97 -12.00 -7.35
CA GLU A 29 2.75 -11.20 -8.28
C GLU A 29 1.89 -10.59 -9.39
N SER A 30 0.94 -11.34 -9.91
CA SER A 30 0.07 -10.84 -10.98
C SER A 30 -0.76 -9.67 -10.51
N ASN A 31 -1.29 -9.74 -9.28
CA ASN A 31 -2.04 -8.63 -8.71
C ASN A 31 -1.15 -7.41 -8.50
N TYR A 32 0.07 -7.63 -8.01
CA TYR A 32 1.00 -6.52 -7.86
C TYR A 32 1.30 -5.85 -9.19
N LYS A 33 1.53 -6.67 -10.24
CA LYS A 33 1.82 -6.11 -11.56
C LYS A 33 0.67 -5.26 -12.08
N LEU A 34 -0.57 -5.64 -11.75
CA LEU A 34 -1.71 -4.81 -12.12
C LEU A 34 -1.65 -3.45 -11.45
N PHE A 35 -1.41 -3.41 -10.13
CA PHE A 35 -1.22 -2.15 -9.42
C PHE A 35 -0.10 -1.33 -10.06
N ALA A 36 1.03 -1.98 -10.33
CA ALA A 36 2.18 -1.29 -10.88
C ALA A 36 1.88 -0.70 -12.25
N SER A 37 1.16 -1.44 -13.09
CA SER A 37 0.81 -0.95 -14.43
C SER A 37 -0.07 0.29 -14.36
N ILE A 38 -0.91 0.40 -13.34
CA ILE A 38 -1.80 1.54 -13.17
C ILE A 38 -1.05 2.73 -12.60
N LEU A 39 -0.10 2.51 -11.68
CA LEU A 39 0.41 3.57 -10.82
C LEU A 39 1.86 3.98 -11.07
N LYS A 40 2.66 3.17 -11.73
CA LYS A 40 4.11 3.38 -11.77
C LYS A 40 4.53 4.68 -12.45
N GLY A 41 3.70 5.24 -13.30
CA GLY A 41 4.05 6.48 -13.98
C GLY A 41 3.90 7.72 -13.12
N GLU A 42 3.11 7.61 -12.04
CA GLU A 42 2.76 8.75 -11.20
C GLU A 42 3.29 8.64 -9.78
N TYR A 43 3.67 7.44 -9.35
CA TYR A 43 4.04 7.19 -7.96
C TYR A 43 5.31 6.36 -7.87
N GLN A 44 6.02 6.52 -6.77
CA GLN A 44 7.10 5.63 -6.39
C GLN A 44 6.48 4.43 -5.70
N LEU A 45 6.78 3.22 -6.17
CA LEU A 45 6.15 2.02 -5.62
C LEU A 45 7.13 1.18 -4.83
N ILE A 46 6.68 0.65 -3.70
CA ILE A 46 7.42 -0.30 -2.89
C ILE A 46 6.52 -1.52 -2.70
N HIS A 47 7.07 -2.71 -2.92
CA HIS A 47 6.29 -3.95 -2.89
C HIS A 47 6.65 -4.79 -1.67
N ALA A 48 5.64 -5.09 -0.84
CA ALA A 48 5.78 -6.05 0.25
C ALA A 48 5.00 -7.30 -0.12
N TRP A 49 5.59 -8.47 0.14
CA TRP A 49 4.99 -9.74 -0.27
C TRP A 49 4.09 -10.35 0.79
N ASP A 50 4.14 -9.84 2.02
CA ASP A 50 3.25 -10.28 3.09
C ASP A 50 3.15 -9.17 4.12
N GLY A 51 2.35 -9.42 5.17
CA GLY A 51 2.12 -8.40 6.17
C GLY A 51 3.34 -8.06 7.00
N GLN A 52 4.20 -9.05 7.25
CA GLN A 52 5.42 -8.79 8.02
C GLN A 52 6.35 -7.87 7.24
N GLU A 53 6.52 -8.14 5.95
CA GLU A 53 7.33 -7.25 5.10
C GLU A 53 6.71 -5.86 5.03
N ALA A 54 5.37 -5.78 5.01
CA ALA A 54 4.72 -4.48 4.95
C ALA A 54 5.07 -3.64 6.17
N VAL A 55 5.05 -4.23 7.35
CA VAL A 55 5.43 -3.52 8.57
C VAL A 55 6.88 -3.05 8.50
N GLU A 56 7.77 -3.95 8.10
CA GLU A 56 9.20 -3.63 8.01
C GLU A 56 9.48 -2.54 6.99
N MET A 57 8.84 -2.63 5.83
CA MET A 57 9.05 -1.64 4.78
C MET A 57 8.42 -0.30 5.14
N PHE A 58 7.30 -0.32 5.87
CA PHE A 58 6.75 0.91 6.37
C PHE A 58 7.75 1.64 7.25
N LYS A 59 8.40 0.93 8.17
CA LYS A 59 9.37 1.55 9.07
C LYS A 59 10.59 2.04 8.32
N GLN A 60 11.02 1.31 7.29
CA GLN A 60 12.23 1.65 6.55
C GLN A 60 12.03 2.82 5.60
N TYR A 61 10.92 2.85 4.88
CA TYR A 61 10.73 3.81 3.79
C TYR A 61 9.72 4.92 4.09
N ASN A 62 8.93 4.78 5.14
CA ASN A 62 7.96 5.78 5.55
C ASN A 62 7.09 6.26 4.39
N PRO A 63 6.36 5.35 3.71
CA PRO A 63 5.54 5.73 2.56
C PRO A 63 4.40 6.65 2.95
N GLN A 64 3.89 7.40 1.97
CA GLN A 64 2.78 8.32 2.20
C GLN A 64 1.42 7.63 2.18
N ILE A 65 1.32 6.49 1.48
CA ILE A 65 0.06 5.75 1.37
C ILE A 65 0.39 4.26 1.34
N ILE A 66 -0.49 3.45 1.94
CA ILE A 66 -0.34 1.99 1.92
C ILE A 66 -1.58 1.37 1.30
N LEU A 67 -1.39 0.50 0.31
CA LEU A 67 -2.44 -0.37 -0.21
C LEU A 67 -2.18 -1.74 0.39
N MET A 68 -3.12 -2.24 1.20
CA MET A 68 -2.92 -3.42 2.01
C MET A 68 -3.92 -4.50 1.67
N ASP A 69 -3.45 -5.57 1.05
CA ASP A 69 -4.30 -6.76 0.86
C ASP A 69 -4.63 -7.33 2.23
N ILE A 70 -5.88 -7.73 2.41
CA ILE A 70 -6.31 -8.32 3.68
C ILE A 70 -5.78 -9.73 3.84
N ASN A 71 -5.84 -10.54 2.78
CA ASN A 71 -5.50 -11.96 2.85
C ASN A 71 -4.08 -12.21 2.36
N MET A 72 -3.16 -12.31 3.31
CA MET A 72 -1.76 -12.58 3.01
C MET A 72 -1.21 -13.60 3.99
N PRO A 73 -0.20 -14.39 3.57
CA PRO A 73 0.43 -15.33 4.48
C PRO A 73 1.31 -14.61 5.49
N VAL A 74 1.77 -15.34 6.49
CA VAL A 74 2.66 -14.91 7.55
C VAL A 74 1.96 -13.94 8.50
N MET A 75 1.49 -12.81 7.98
CA MET A 75 0.75 -11.82 8.74
C MET A 75 -0.26 -11.19 7.79
N ASP A 76 -1.54 -11.25 8.13
CA ASP A 76 -2.58 -10.71 7.26
C ASP A 76 -2.65 -9.19 7.35
N GLY A 77 -3.52 -8.61 6.51
CA GLY A 77 -3.61 -7.15 6.44
C GLY A 77 -4.16 -6.50 7.71
N TYR A 78 -5.01 -7.20 8.46
CA TYR A 78 -5.51 -6.67 9.73
C TYR A 78 -4.38 -6.57 10.74
N GLU A 79 -3.59 -7.62 10.86
CA GLU A 79 -2.48 -7.64 11.81
C GLU A 79 -1.41 -6.62 11.42
N ALA A 80 -1.10 -6.55 10.13
CA ALA A 80 -0.10 -5.61 9.65
C ALA A 80 -0.52 -4.17 9.93
N THR A 81 -1.80 -3.86 9.69
CA THR A 81 -2.31 -2.52 9.95
C THR A 81 -2.25 -2.20 11.45
N LYS A 82 -2.61 -3.15 12.29
CA LYS A 82 -2.51 -2.96 13.74
C LYS A 82 -1.08 -2.62 14.15
N GLU A 83 -0.11 -3.35 13.59
CA GLU A 83 1.30 -3.09 13.90
C GLU A 83 1.76 -1.72 13.40
N ILE A 84 1.36 -1.37 12.18
CA ILE A 84 1.73 -0.08 11.61
C ILE A 84 1.14 1.07 12.43
N ARG A 85 -0.09 0.90 12.93
CA ARG A 85 -0.74 1.93 13.73
C ARG A 85 -0.02 2.19 15.05
N LYS A 86 0.82 1.29 15.52
CA LYS A 86 1.66 1.57 16.69
C LYS A 86 2.71 2.63 16.40
N TYR A 87 3.06 2.81 15.13
CA TYR A 87 4.09 3.77 14.72
C TYR A 87 3.49 5.01 14.06
N SER A 88 2.32 4.89 13.45
CA SER A 88 1.70 6.01 12.76
C SER A 88 0.19 5.89 12.83
N ALA A 89 -0.45 6.85 13.48
CA ALA A 89 -1.90 6.92 13.52
C ALA A 89 -2.46 7.53 12.24
N LYS A 90 -1.64 8.19 11.45
CA LYS A 90 -2.12 9.03 10.36
C LYS A 90 -1.85 8.53 8.95
N VAL A 91 -0.91 7.62 8.76
CA VAL A 91 -0.63 7.17 7.39
C VAL A 91 -1.89 6.55 6.78
N PRO A 92 -2.32 6.99 5.60
CA PRO A 92 -3.51 6.42 4.96
C PRO A 92 -3.26 4.97 4.57
N ILE A 93 -4.17 4.08 4.96
CA ILE A 93 -4.10 2.66 4.61
C ILE A 93 -5.43 2.27 3.97
N ILE A 94 -5.38 1.82 2.73
CA ILE A 94 -6.54 1.36 1.99
C ILE A 94 -6.53 -0.16 1.96
N ALA A 95 -7.61 -0.76 2.47
CA ALA A 95 -7.74 -2.22 2.44
C ALA A 95 -8.13 -2.68 1.05
N ILE A 96 -7.45 -3.73 0.57
CA ILE A 96 -7.79 -4.36 -0.71
C ILE A 96 -8.29 -5.76 -0.38
N THR A 97 -9.48 -6.11 -0.84
CA THR A 97 -10.06 -7.39 -0.45
C THR A 97 -10.89 -8.02 -1.55
N ALA A 98 -10.90 -9.35 -1.57
CA ALA A 98 -11.74 -10.10 -2.52
C ALA A 98 -13.19 -10.18 -2.06
N PHE A 99 -13.46 -9.84 -0.78
CA PHE A 99 -14.79 -9.97 -0.20
C PHE A 99 -15.38 -8.57 0.01
N ALA A 100 -16.54 -8.33 -0.61
CA ALA A 100 -17.13 -7.00 -0.62
C ALA A 100 -18.50 -6.99 0.05
N TYR A 101 -18.64 -7.70 1.16
CA TYR A 101 -19.88 -7.69 1.94
C TYR A 101 -19.88 -6.52 2.91
N ALA A 102 -21.07 -6.04 3.24
CA ALA A 102 -21.20 -4.90 4.15
C ALA A 102 -20.53 -5.16 5.50
N SER A 103 -20.63 -6.41 6.00
CA SER A 103 -20.00 -6.75 7.29
C SER A 103 -18.48 -6.67 7.21
N ASP A 104 -17.90 -7.00 6.05
CA ASP A 104 -16.46 -6.91 5.86
C ASP A 104 -16.01 -5.46 5.80
N GLU A 105 -16.80 -4.62 5.16
CA GLU A 105 -16.49 -3.19 5.08
C GLU A 105 -16.47 -2.58 6.48
N GLN A 106 -17.46 -2.92 7.31
CA GLN A 106 -17.50 -2.42 8.67
C GLN A 106 -16.28 -2.85 9.46
N ARG A 107 -15.92 -4.13 9.37
CA ARG A 107 -14.74 -4.64 10.06
C ARG A 107 -13.47 -3.93 9.62
N VAL A 108 -13.34 -3.69 8.32
CA VAL A 108 -12.19 -2.99 7.77
C VAL A 108 -12.08 -1.61 8.38
N MET A 109 -13.16 -0.85 8.36
CA MET A 109 -13.11 0.52 8.86
C MET A 109 -12.87 0.59 10.36
N GLU A 110 -13.35 -0.40 11.11
CA GLU A 110 -13.12 -0.45 12.55
C GLU A 110 -11.72 -0.93 12.91
N SER A 111 -10.99 -1.46 11.94
CA SER A 111 -9.67 -2.04 12.18
C SER A 111 -8.50 -1.11 11.89
N GLY A 112 -8.79 0.18 11.67
CA GLY A 112 -7.73 1.17 11.49
C GLY A 112 -7.42 1.54 10.06
N PHE A 113 -8.19 1.03 9.10
CA PHE A 113 -8.05 1.42 7.69
C PHE A 113 -8.78 2.73 7.43
N ASP A 114 -8.31 3.45 6.43
CA ASP A 114 -8.93 4.70 6.01
C ASP A 114 -9.83 4.55 4.80
N GLY A 115 -9.70 3.44 4.08
CA GLY A 115 -10.48 3.20 2.89
C GLY A 115 -10.55 1.73 2.59
N TYR A 116 -11.30 1.41 1.56
CA TYR A 116 -11.63 0.04 1.22
C TYR A 116 -11.84 -0.06 -0.28
N MET A 117 -11.26 -1.09 -0.88
CA MET A 117 -11.43 -1.33 -2.31
C MET A 117 -11.57 -2.81 -2.57
N PRO A 118 -12.66 -3.24 -3.25
CA PRO A 118 -12.82 -4.65 -3.57
C PRO A 118 -11.99 -5.06 -4.78
N LYS A 119 -11.64 -6.33 -4.84
CA LYS A 119 -11.07 -6.92 -6.05
C LYS A 119 -12.22 -7.39 -6.96
N PRO A 120 -12.03 -7.37 -8.28
CA PRO A 120 -10.82 -6.97 -9.01
C PRO A 120 -10.63 -5.46 -9.01
N ILE A 121 -9.37 -5.05 -9.10
CA ILE A 121 -9.03 -3.64 -8.99
C ILE A 121 -9.55 -2.86 -10.19
N ASN A 122 -10.24 -1.76 -9.91
CA ASN A 122 -10.72 -0.83 -10.92
C ASN A 122 -9.76 0.36 -10.94
N ALA A 123 -9.08 0.55 -12.08
CA ALA A 123 -8.05 1.58 -12.19
C ALA A 123 -8.59 2.98 -11.91
N ARG A 124 -9.79 3.28 -12.41
CA ARG A 124 -10.38 4.60 -12.23
C ARG A 124 -10.68 4.88 -10.76
N LEU A 125 -11.28 3.90 -10.08
CA LEU A 125 -11.60 4.06 -8.65
C LEU A 125 -10.34 4.16 -7.81
N LEU A 126 -9.33 3.36 -8.14
CA LEU A 126 -8.07 3.41 -7.41
C LEU A 126 -7.44 4.78 -7.53
N LYS A 127 -7.33 5.31 -8.74
CA LYS A 127 -6.74 6.63 -8.94
C LYS A 127 -7.55 7.72 -8.26
N ALA A 128 -8.88 7.61 -8.29
CA ALA A 128 -9.73 8.59 -7.64
C ALA A 128 -9.52 8.61 -6.13
N GLN A 129 -9.45 7.43 -5.50
CA GLN A 129 -9.22 7.37 -4.06
C GLN A 129 -7.85 7.93 -3.69
N LEU A 130 -6.83 7.59 -4.47
CA LEU A 130 -5.48 8.08 -4.19
C LEU A 130 -5.41 9.60 -4.32
N THR A 131 -6.04 10.13 -5.36
CA THR A 131 -6.07 11.58 -5.56
C THR A 131 -6.75 12.27 -4.39
N GLU A 132 -7.87 11.74 -3.95
CA GLU A 132 -8.61 12.32 -2.83
C GLU A 132 -7.76 12.33 -1.56
N ILE A 133 -7.09 11.23 -1.28
CA ILE A 133 -6.24 11.12 -0.09
C ILE A 133 -5.09 12.12 -0.16
N MET A 134 -4.46 12.23 -1.32
CA MET A 134 -3.34 13.17 -1.49
C MET A 134 -3.78 14.60 -1.33
N GLN A 135 -4.95 14.95 -1.85
CA GLN A 135 -5.47 16.31 -1.71
C GLN A 135 -5.73 16.65 -0.25
N LYS A 136 -6.27 15.72 0.51
CA LYS A 136 -6.51 15.94 1.94
C LYS A 136 -5.19 16.17 2.69
N ARG A 137 -4.15 15.43 2.34
CA ARG A 137 -2.84 15.61 2.98
C ARG A 137 -2.28 16.99 2.68
N ILE A 138 -2.41 17.45 1.46
CA ILE A 138 -1.91 18.77 1.07
C ILE A 138 -2.63 19.87 1.85
N ILE A 139 -3.94 19.75 1.98
CA ILE A 139 -4.74 20.74 2.70
C ILE A 139 -4.34 20.79 4.17
N LEU A 140 -4.01 19.66 4.75
CA LEU A 140 -3.67 19.57 6.17
C LEU A 140 -2.23 19.98 6.46
N LEU A 141 -1.42 20.16 5.45
CA LEU A 141 -0.08 20.65 5.64
C LEU A 141 -0.07 22.14 5.88
#